data_cc0d7840e7cfd27dacb51be56d76a852
#
_entry.id   cc0d7840e7cfd27dacb51be56d76a852
#
_cell.length_a   1.000
_cell.length_b   1.000
_cell.length_c   1.000
_cell.angle_alpha   90.00
_cell.angle_beta   90.00
_cell.angle_gamma   90.00
#
_symmetry.space_group_name_H-M   'P 1'
#
loop_
_entity.id
_entity.type
_entity.pdbx_description
1 polymer ?
#
loop_
_entity_poly.entity_id
_entity_poly.type
_entity_poly.pdbx_seq_one_letter_code
_entity_poly.pdbx_strand_id
1 'polypeptide(L)'
;MNKIVLAAAVAASVAAFPALAEEDSSVDPLLTIWTRDATDYNAFSKVAERYTKETGIKVKIENQEQSEIKFEKAASRGEGPDIYLWAHDRFGQWANAGLIAPVSPSEEEKAKFFRFSWDALTMQGKTWGYPISVEAISMICNRSIIADKDVPDSLEDFVKLDDELQKKGIHAIEWDYSQPYYSFPVMASQGAYVYKKTATGYDVNDTGVGNQGARTGLKFIVSLIKDKHIVKGTDYGIMQDDFVNGHVACVFDGPWSWSYYEQAKVDFSVNRLPTLNGQRMKAMVGVLGLIINAHSKKKDFAIQFIENYVLTDEGMTEMNDRRSLGAFALKSFQAKSKNDPRVNVTMQNAQDGEPMPSVPQMIKFWSAIQGAITNSTSGRQDVDAALSTAHQRVLN
;
A
#
# COMPACT_ATOMS: atom_id res chain seq x y z
N MET A 1 8.14 83.75 51.06
CA MET A 1 8.54 82.37 51.35
C MET A 1 7.51 81.47 50.72
N ASN A 2 7.73 81.18 49.45
CA ASN A 2 6.81 80.31 48.70
C ASN A 2 7.43 78.93 48.45
N LYS A 3 6.82 77.90 48.93
CA LYS A 3 7.20 76.53 48.67
C LYS A 3 6.54 76.06 47.36
N ILE A 4 7.39 75.74 46.39
CA ILE A 4 6.97 75.11 45.15
C ILE A 4 6.94 73.58 45.40
N VAL A 5 5.76 72.98 45.17
CA VAL A 5 5.58 71.51 45.19
C VAL A 5 5.68 71.03 43.76
N LEU A 6 6.68 70.19 43.47
CA LEU A 6 6.85 69.58 42.16
C LEU A 6 6.05 68.24 42.13
N ALA A 7 5.04 68.14 41.30
CA ALA A 7 4.28 66.92 41.06
C ALA A 7 4.94 66.19 39.90
N ALA A 8 5.48 64.98 40.19
CA ALA A 8 6.00 64.07 39.19
C ALA A 8 4.84 63.26 38.58
N ALA A 9 4.60 63.39 37.29
CA ALA A 9 3.68 62.53 36.54
C ALA A 9 4.37 61.26 36.13
N VAL A 10 3.89 60.14 36.65
CA VAL A 10 4.31 58.78 36.20
C VAL A 10 3.46 58.45 34.97
N ALA A 11 4.10 58.39 33.80
CA ALA A 11 3.46 57.88 32.58
C ALA A 11 3.53 56.34 32.60
N ALA A 12 2.39 55.69 32.79
CA ALA A 12 2.24 54.26 32.63
C ALA A 12 2.18 53.91 31.13
N SER A 13 3.26 53.35 30.61
CA SER A 13 3.28 52.74 29.27
C SER A 13 2.51 51.43 29.29
N VAL A 14 1.31 51.45 28.76
CA VAL A 14 0.53 50.23 28.46
C VAL A 14 1.20 49.54 27.26
N ALA A 15 1.95 48.47 27.50
CA ALA A 15 2.41 47.59 26.45
C ALA A 15 1.20 46.87 25.85
N ALA A 16 0.84 47.23 24.62
CA ALA A 16 -0.13 46.48 23.85
C ALA A 16 0.46 45.10 23.52
N PHE A 17 -0.03 44.07 24.17
CA PHE A 17 0.16 42.69 23.72
C PHE A 17 -0.52 42.58 22.35
N PRO A 18 0.15 41.96 21.33
CA PRO A 18 -0.54 41.63 20.12
C PRO A 18 -1.69 40.66 20.45
N ALA A 19 -2.89 41.01 20.01
CA ALA A 19 -4.05 40.14 20.09
C ALA A 19 -3.67 38.84 19.40
N LEU A 20 -3.73 37.75 20.14
CA LEU A 20 -3.72 36.42 19.58
C LEU A 20 -4.84 36.39 18.53
N ALA A 21 -4.52 36.02 17.31
CA ALA A 21 -5.50 35.82 16.27
C ALA A 21 -6.64 34.98 16.85
N GLU A 22 -7.87 35.44 16.76
CA GLU A 22 -9.05 34.66 17.08
C GLU A 22 -8.96 33.38 16.24
N GLU A 23 -8.77 32.23 16.88
CA GLU A 23 -8.96 30.93 16.24
C GLU A 23 -10.38 30.93 15.67
N ASP A 24 -10.48 30.64 14.36
CA ASP A 24 -11.75 30.50 13.67
C ASP A 24 -12.56 29.39 14.35
N SER A 25 -13.41 29.76 15.29
CA SER A 25 -14.23 28.85 16.11
C SER A 25 -15.29 28.10 15.29
N SER A 26 -15.27 28.23 13.96
CA SER A 26 -16.19 27.57 13.02
C SER A 26 -15.73 26.19 12.55
N VAL A 27 -14.50 25.77 12.85
CA VAL A 27 -13.99 24.46 12.43
C VAL A 27 -14.45 23.39 13.40
N ASP A 28 -15.26 22.45 12.92
CA ASP A 28 -15.66 21.27 13.70
C ASP A 28 -14.40 20.50 14.13
N PRO A 29 -14.17 20.26 15.45
CA PRO A 29 -12.99 19.57 15.97
C PRO A 29 -13.05 18.04 15.75
N LEU A 30 -13.62 17.59 14.65
CA LEU A 30 -13.74 16.20 14.25
C LEU A 30 -12.91 15.91 13.01
N LEU A 31 -11.81 15.15 13.12
CA LEU A 31 -11.09 14.58 11.97
C LEU A 31 -11.78 13.34 11.46
N THR A 32 -11.88 13.19 10.14
CA THR A 32 -12.40 11.99 9.49
C THR A 32 -11.29 11.28 8.71
N ILE A 33 -11.12 9.99 8.97
CA ILE A 33 -10.15 9.13 8.29
C ILE A 33 -10.92 8.05 7.53
N TRP A 34 -10.61 7.87 6.26
CA TRP A 34 -11.06 6.69 5.51
C TRP A 34 -9.93 5.67 5.38
N THR A 35 -10.33 4.41 5.47
CA THR A 35 -9.45 3.25 5.35
C THR A 35 -9.95 2.31 4.26
N ARG A 36 -9.08 1.39 3.81
CA ARG A 36 -9.37 0.44 2.73
C ARG A 36 -10.32 -0.67 3.18
N ASP A 37 -10.14 -1.15 4.40
CA ASP A 37 -10.84 -2.30 4.96
C ASP A 37 -10.98 -2.22 6.50
N ALA A 38 -11.68 -3.19 7.08
CA ALA A 38 -11.93 -3.24 8.52
C ALA A 38 -10.64 -3.44 9.35
N THR A 39 -9.62 -4.06 8.78
CA THR A 39 -8.33 -4.28 9.45
C THR A 39 -7.58 -2.96 9.58
N ASP A 40 -7.55 -2.17 8.51
CA ASP A 40 -7.00 -0.80 8.54
C ASP A 40 -7.75 0.08 9.57
N TYR A 41 -9.08 -0.05 9.63
CA TYR A 41 -9.89 0.64 10.63
C TYR A 41 -9.43 0.36 12.06
N ASN A 42 -9.24 -0.92 12.39
CA ASN A 42 -8.80 -1.34 13.72
C ASN A 42 -7.40 -0.84 14.06
N ALA A 43 -6.52 -0.67 13.07
CA ALA A 43 -5.16 -0.20 13.28
C ALA A 43 -5.12 1.24 13.84
N PHE A 44 -6.02 2.12 13.40
CA PHE A 44 -6.04 3.52 13.84
C PHE A 44 -6.72 3.75 15.20
N SER A 45 -7.50 2.80 15.71
CA SER A 45 -8.40 3.03 16.86
C SER A 45 -7.66 3.54 18.10
N LYS A 46 -6.57 2.90 18.51
CA LYS A 46 -5.80 3.29 19.72
C LYS A 46 -5.14 4.68 19.55
N VAL A 47 -4.53 4.90 18.40
CA VAL A 47 -3.88 6.20 18.10
C VAL A 47 -4.92 7.32 18.12
N ALA A 48 -6.10 7.09 17.55
CA ALA A 48 -7.21 8.04 17.53
C ALA A 48 -7.76 8.33 18.94
N GLU A 49 -7.89 7.31 19.78
CA GLU A 49 -8.30 7.47 21.18
C GLU A 49 -7.29 8.29 21.97
N ARG A 50 -5.98 8.03 21.80
CA ARG A 50 -4.91 8.79 22.44
C ARG A 50 -4.90 10.25 22.00
N TYR A 51 -4.98 10.50 20.70
CA TYR A 51 -5.08 11.84 20.15
C TYR A 51 -6.27 12.63 20.70
N THR A 52 -7.46 12.00 20.70
CA THR A 52 -8.68 12.61 21.23
C THR A 52 -8.55 12.95 22.72
N LYS A 53 -7.96 12.03 23.50
CA LYS A 53 -7.77 12.24 24.96
C LYS A 53 -6.83 13.41 25.25
N GLU A 54 -5.78 13.57 24.46
CA GLU A 54 -4.74 14.57 24.71
C GLU A 54 -5.08 15.96 24.13
N THR A 55 -5.80 16.01 23.00
CA THR A 55 -6.08 17.26 22.29
C THR A 55 -7.53 17.73 22.41
N GLY A 56 -8.46 16.85 22.76
CA GLY A 56 -9.89 17.11 22.71
C GLY A 56 -10.49 17.01 21.29
N ILE A 57 -9.67 16.82 20.25
CA ILE A 57 -10.11 16.69 18.86
C ILE A 57 -10.55 15.25 18.62
N LYS A 58 -11.81 15.06 18.24
CA LYS A 58 -12.36 13.73 17.93
C LYS A 58 -11.82 13.22 16.60
N VAL A 59 -11.66 11.89 16.50
CA VAL A 59 -11.28 11.21 15.26
C VAL A 59 -12.35 10.17 14.93
N LYS A 60 -12.93 10.30 13.74
CA LYS A 60 -13.87 9.32 13.17
C LYS A 60 -13.15 8.52 12.11
N ILE A 61 -13.11 7.22 12.27
CA ILE A 61 -12.51 6.29 11.31
C ILE A 61 -13.63 5.58 10.59
N GLU A 62 -13.59 5.53 9.26
CA GLU A 62 -14.60 4.89 8.44
C GLU A 62 -13.95 3.92 7.45
N ASN A 63 -14.42 2.68 7.48
CA ASN A 63 -14.12 1.72 6.44
C ASN A 63 -15.09 1.90 5.27
N GLN A 64 -14.57 2.02 4.06
CA GLN A 64 -15.34 2.23 2.85
C GLN A 64 -15.04 1.14 1.83
N GLU A 65 -16.05 0.33 1.51
CA GLU A 65 -15.94 -0.57 0.35
C GLU A 65 -15.71 0.23 -0.93
N GLN A 66 -14.83 -0.25 -1.81
CA GLN A 66 -14.40 0.47 -3.03
C GLN A 66 -13.93 1.90 -2.69
N SER A 67 -13.14 2.01 -1.62
CA SER A 67 -12.79 3.28 -1.00
C SER A 67 -12.09 4.24 -1.97
N GLU A 68 -11.28 3.77 -2.92
CA GLU A 68 -10.62 4.60 -3.92
C GLU A 68 -11.60 5.30 -4.85
N ILE A 69 -12.63 4.59 -5.34
CA ILE A 69 -13.66 5.16 -6.22
C ILE A 69 -14.53 6.16 -5.44
N LYS A 70 -14.86 5.82 -4.19
CA LYS A 70 -15.64 6.71 -3.32
C LYS A 70 -14.86 7.97 -2.97
N PHE A 71 -13.56 7.84 -2.66
CA PHE A 71 -12.69 8.98 -2.40
C PHE A 71 -12.61 9.91 -3.61
N GLU A 72 -12.34 9.39 -4.80
CA GLU A 72 -12.30 10.19 -6.02
C GLU A 72 -13.60 10.97 -6.25
N LYS A 73 -14.75 10.31 -6.10
CA LYS A 73 -16.07 10.94 -6.25
C LYS A 73 -16.36 11.98 -5.18
N ALA A 74 -16.01 11.73 -3.93
CA ALA A 74 -16.24 12.67 -2.84
C ALA A 74 -15.31 13.88 -2.95
N ALA A 75 -13.99 13.66 -3.10
CA ALA A 75 -13.00 14.72 -3.19
C ALA A 75 -13.21 15.62 -4.41
N SER A 76 -13.67 15.08 -5.55
CA SER A 76 -14.01 15.90 -6.74
C SER A 76 -15.20 16.85 -6.51
N ARG A 77 -16.01 16.61 -5.48
CA ARG A 77 -17.10 17.51 -5.06
C ARG A 77 -16.73 18.41 -3.88
N GLY A 78 -15.46 18.35 -3.42
CA GLY A 78 -15.03 19.07 -2.23
C GLY A 78 -15.46 18.43 -0.91
N GLU A 79 -15.83 17.15 -0.94
CA GLU A 79 -16.30 16.34 0.17
C GLU A 79 -15.27 15.23 0.52
N GLY A 80 -15.65 14.32 1.43
CA GLY A 80 -14.86 13.15 1.78
C GLY A 80 -14.09 13.31 3.08
N PRO A 81 -13.15 12.38 3.37
CA PRO A 81 -12.38 12.37 4.61
C PRO A 81 -11.34 13.51 4.65
N ASP A 82 -10.83 13.84 5.83
CA ASP A 82 -9.68 14.73 5.98
C ASP A 82 -8.38 13.99 5.63
N ILE A 83 -8.29 12.71 6.04
CA ILE A 83 -7.15 11.82 5.83
C ILE A 83 -7.64 10.56 5.12
N TYR A 84 -6.86 10.08 4.15
CA TYR A 84 -7.13 8.80 3.50
C TYR A 84 -5.86 7.95 3.41
N LEU A 85 -6.00 6.66 3.71
CA LEU A 85 -4.94 5.67 3.66
C LEU A 85 -4.98 4.89 2.34
N TRP A 86 -3.93 5.01 1.52
CA TRP A 86 -3.83 4.25 0.28
C TRP A 86 -2.38 4.01 -0.15
N ALA A 87 -2.17 3.06 -1.06
CA ALA A 87 -0.88 2.85 -1.72
C ALA A 87 -0.58 3.96 -2.73
N HIS A 88 0.70 4.27 -2.91
CA HIS A 88 1.15 5.44 -3.65
C HIS A 88 0.88 5.43 -5.17
N ASP A 89 0.52 4.28 -5.74
CA ASP A 89 0.24 4.12 -7.17
C ASP A 89 -0.88 5.04 -7.70
N ARG A 90 -1.79 5.50 -6.80
CA ARG A 90 -2.88 6.42 -7.13
C ARG A 90 -2.53 7.90 -6.92
N PHE A 91 -1.46 8.20 -6.19
CA PHE A 91 -1.15 9.57 -5.78
C PHE A 91 -0.90 10.49 -6.98
N GLY A 92 -0.25 10.00 -8.04
CA GLY A 92 -0.04 10.78 -9.26
C GLY A 92 -1.33 11.22 -9.93
N GLN A 93 -2.30 10.31 -10.03
CA GLN A 93 -3.63 10.61 -10.56
C GLN A 93 -4.36 11.63 -9.69
N TRP A 94 -4.40 11.40 -8.37
CA TRP A 94 -5.13 12.27 -7.44
C TRP A 94 -4.50 13.65 -7.28
N ALA A 95 -3.17 13.74 -7.29
CA ALA A 95 -2.45 15.00 -7.29
C ALA A 95 -2.73 15.82 -8.57
N ASN A 96 -2.68 15.16 -9.74
CA ASN A 96 -2.96 15.81 -11.02
C ASN A 96 -4.42 16.28 -11.13
N ALA A 97 -5.35 15.56 -10.50
CA ALA A 97 -6.77 15.92 -10.43
C ALA A 97 -7.09 16.95 -9.32
N GLY A 98 -6.10 17.35 -8.51
CA GLY A 98 -6.30 18.32 -7.41
C GLY A 98 -7.09 17.76 -6.23
N LEU A 99 -7.15 16.43 -6.06
CA LEU A 99 -7.92 15.77 -5.00
C LEU A 99 -7.17 15.69 -3.68
N ILE A 100 -5.83 15.70 -3.72
CA ILE A 100 -4.96 15.60 -2.54
C ILE A 100 -4.08 16.84 -2.40
N ALA A 101 -3.76 17.18 -1.17
CA ALA A 101 -2.90 18.33 -0.85
C ALA A 101 -1.43 17.89 -0.80
N PRO A 102 -0.49 18.71 -1.29
CA PRO A 102 0.92 18.50 -1.02
C PRO A 102 1.21 18.74 0.47
N VAL A 103 2.20 18.01 0.99
CA VAL A 103 2.69 18.15 2.35
C VAL A 103 4.15 18.58 2.35
N SER A 104 4.60 19.22 3.43
CA SER A 104 5.95 19.77 3.55
C SER A 104 6.59 19.35 4.87
N PRO A 105 6.80 18.04 5.08
CA PRO A 105 7.48 17.55 6.28
C PRO A 105 8.91 18.15 6.36
N SER A 106 9.37 18.43 7.58
CA SER A 106 10.72 18.95 7.79
C SER A 106 11.79 17.93 7.34
N GLU A 107 13.00 18.40 7.06
CA GLU A 107 14.11 17.49 6.74
C GLU A 107 14.46 16.57 7.93
N GLU A 108 14.23 17.04 9.16
CA GLU A 108 14.37 16.22 10.38
C GLU A 108 13.32 15.09 10.38
N GLU A 109 12.06 15.40 10.05
CA GLU A 109 11.01 14.38 9.93
C GLU A 109 11.35 13.38 8.83
N LYS A 110 11.72 13.85 7.65
CA LYS A 110 12.11 12.97 6.53
C LYS A 110 13.28 12.05 6.87
N ALA A 111 14.24 12.51 7.65
CA ALA A 111 15.41 11.74 8.03
C ALA A 111 15.09 10.51 8.89
N LYS A 112 13.94 10.48 9.57
CA LYS A 112 13.48 9.33 10.37
C LYS A 112 13.09 8.12 9.51
N PHE A 113 12.77 8.34 8.24
CA PHE A 113 12.26 7.32 7.32
C PHE A 113 13.31 6.87 6.31
N PHE A 114 13.07 5.72 5.67
CA PHE A 114 13.85 5.32 4.50
C PHE A 114 13.57 6.26 3.34
N ARG A 115 14.62 6.78 2.69
CA ARG A 115 14.50 7.75 1.61
C ARG A 115 13.57 7.29 0.49
N PHE A 116 13.68 6.03 0.08
CA PHE A 116 12.88 5.48 -1.02
C PHE A 116 11.36 5.59 -0.75
N SER A 117 10.93 5.57 0.52
CA SER A 117 9.51 5.72 0.85
C SER A 117 9.00 7.13 0.58
N TRP A 118 9.83 8.17 0.81
CA TRP A 118 9.51 9.53 0.41
C TRP A 118 9.60 9.72 -1.11
N ASP A 119 10.61 9.11 -1.75
CA ASP A 119 10.77 9.18 -3.21
C ASP A 119 9.54 8.63 -3.92
N ALA A 120 8.92 7.56 -3.42
CA ALA A 120 7.67 6.99 -3.94
C ALA A 120 6.47 7.96 -3.83
N LEU A 121 6.44 8.81 -2.80
CA LEU A 121 5.36 9.77 -2.55
C LEU A 121 5.67 11.17 -3.12
N THR A 122 6.82 11.33 -3.79
CA THR A 122 7.25 12.63 -4.32
C THR A 122 7.14 12.65 -5.84
N MET A 123 6.37 13.59 -6.36
CA MET A 123 6.15 13.79 -7.78
C MET A 123 6.19 15.27 -8.11
N GLN A 124 6.83 15.62 -9.23
CA GLN A 124 6.97 17.00 -9.70
C GLN A 124 7.55 17.95 -8.62
N GLY A 125 8.50 17.43 -7.82
CA GLY A 125 9.16 18.18 -6.74
C GLY A 125 8.30 18.43 -5.50
N LYS A 126 7.11 17.84 -5.39
CA LYS A 126 6.23 17.95 -4.22
C LYS A 126 5.98 16.57 -3.59
N THR A 127 5.93 16.53 -2.26
CA THR A 127 5.54 15.34 -1.50
C THR A 127 4.02 15.35 -1.31
N TRP A 128 3.34 14.20 -1.53
CA TRP A 128 1.89 14.12 -1.59
C TRP A 128 1.26 13.24 -0.50
N GLY A 129 2.03 12.89 0.50
CA GLY A 129 1.55 12.12 1.66
C GLY A 129 2.68 11.70 2.57
N TYR A 130 2.35 10.97 3.61
CA TYR A 130 3.26 10.50 4.65
C TYR A 130 3.41 8.98 4.58
N PRO A 131 4.63 8.42 4.47
CA PRO A 131 4.80 6.97 4.32
C PRO A 131 4.59 6.25 5.65
N ILE A 132 3.85 5.14 5.64
CA ILE A 132 3.65 4.26 6.80
C ILE A 132 4.48 3.00 6.66
N SER A 133 4.22 2.24 5.59
CA SER A 133 4.84 0.93 5.38
C SER A 133 5.17 0.69 3.91
N VAL A 134 6.02 -0.31 3.70
CA VAL A 134 6.36 -0.84 2.38
C VAL A 134 5.61 -2.16 2.22
N GLU A 135 4.80 -2.25 1.18
CA GLU A 135 3.99 -3.42 0.88
C GLU A 135 4.56 -4.16 -0.32
N ALA A 136 4.77 -5.44 -0.16
CA ALA A 136 5.10 -6.37 -1.23
C ALA A 136 4.43 -7.70 -0.94
N ILE A 137 3.96 -8.39 -1.98
CA ILE A 137 3.51 -9.77 -1.82
C ILE A 137 4.69 -10.67 -1.48
N SER A 138 4.37 -11.72 -0.77
CA SER A 138 5.27 -12.83 -0.44
C SER A 138 4.56 -14.14 -0.74
N MET A 139 5.29 -15.22 -0.73
CA MET A 139 4.70 -16.54 -0.74
C MET A 139 4.47 -16.97 0.72
N ILE A 140 3.20 -17.15 1.09
CA ILE A 140 2.77 -17.53 2.44
C ILE A 140 2.36 -18.98 2.40
N CYS A 141 2.96 -19.83 3.25
CA CYS A 141 2.74 -21.28 3.23
C CYS A 141 2.26 -21.80 4.58
N ASN A 142 1.27 -22.70 4.57
CA ASN A 142 0.70 -23.36 5.74
C ASN A 142 1.62 -24.50 6.19
N ARG A 143 2.24 -24.36 7.37
CA ARG A 143 3.18 -25.34 7.95
C ARG A 143 2.55 -26.67 8.29
N SER A 144 1.23 -26.75 8.44
CA SER A 144 0.53 -28.02 8.64
C SER A 144 0.48 -28.89 7.37
N ILE A 145 0.71 -28.28 6.19
CA ILE A 145 0.69 -28.95 4.88
C ILE A 145 2.11 -29.14 4.35
N ILE A 146 2.96 -28.10 4.46
CA ILE A 146 4.33 -28.12 3.94
C ILE A 146 5.30 -27.51 4.94
N ALA A 147 6.37 -28.23 5.26
CA ALA A 147 7.41 -27.72 6.16
C ALA A 147 8.27 -26.66 5.44
N ASP A 148 8.79 -25.66 6.19
CA ASP A 148 9.56 -24.53 5.64
C ASP A 148 10.71 -24.97 4.72
N LYS A 149 11.40 -26.08 5.04
CA LYS A 149 12.51 -26.62 4.26
C LYS A 149 12.11 -27.27 2.94
N ASP A 150 10.83 -27.63 2.79
CA ASP A 150 10.29 -28.35 1.64
C ASP A 150 9.53 -27.41 0.69
N VAL A 151 9.42 -26.11 1.05
CA VAL A 151 8.77 -25.10 0.21
C VAL A 151 9.57 -24.92 -1.09
N PRO A 152 8.95 -25.11 -2.29
CA PRO A 152 9.65 -24.97 -3.56
C PRO A 152 10.14 -23.54 -3.82
N ASP A 153 11.30 -23.41 -4.46
CA ASP A 153 11.86 -22.10 -4.87
C ASP A 153 11.53 -21.72 -6.32
N SER A 154 10.84 -22.60 -7.06
CA SER A 154 10.42 -22.35 -8.44
C SER A 154 8.94 -22.69 -8.65
N LEU A 155 8.29 -21.96 -9.56
CA LEU A 155 6.90 -22.23 -9.96
C LEU A 155 6.77 -23.59 -10.65
N GLU A 156 7.80 -24.03 -11.36
CA GLU A 156 7.86 -25.34 -12.01
C GLU A 156 7.85 -26.48 -10.98
N ASP A 157 8.49 -26.29 -9.84
CA ASP A 157 8.47 -27.30 -8.76
C ASP A 157 7.16 -27.23 -7.98
N PHE A 158 6.48 -26.07 -7.91
CA PHE A 158 5.10 -25.98 -7.42
C PHE A 158 4.12 -26.79 -8.27
N VAL A 159 4.28 -26.81 -9.60
CA VAL A 159 3.47 -27.67 -10.48
C VAL A 159 3.65 -29.15 -10.13
N LYS A 160 4.90 -29.60 -9.92
CA LYS A 160 5.17 -30.99 -9.51
C LYS A 160 4.59 -31.31 -8.13
N LEU A 161 4.71 -30.39 -7.18
CA LEU A 161 4.14 -30.53 -5.85
C LEU A 161 2.62 -30.61 -5.90
N ASP A 162 1.99 -29.85 -6.78
CA ASP A 162 0.54 -29.83 -6.96
C ASP A 162 0.02 -31.19 -7.44
N ASP A 163 0.73 -31.84 -8.39
CA ASP A 163 0.40 -33.20 -8.85
C ASP A 163 0.37 -34.24 -7.69
N GLU A 164 1.20 -34.01 -6.67
CA GLU A 164 1.23 -34.88 -5.49
C GLU A 164 0.16 -34.52 -4.46
N LEU A 165 -0.06 -33.21 -4.21
CA LEU A 165 -1.02 -32.73 -3.22
C LEU A 165 -2.47 -32.89 -3.68
N GLN A 166 -2.75 -32.79 -4.98
CA GLN A 166 -4.09 -33.02 -5.53
C GLN A 166 -4.62 -34.42 -5.25
N LYS A 167 -3.74 -35.42 -5.09
CA LYS A 167 -4.12 -36.80 -4.65
C LYS A 167 -4.77 -36.80 -3.25
N LYS A 168 -4.54 -35.71 -2.47
CA LYS A 168 -5.13 -35.51 -1.15
C LYS A 168 -6.23 -34.43 -1.16
N GLY A 169 -6.59 -33.91 -2.33
CA GLY A 169 -7.56 -32.82 -2.48
C GLY A 169 -7.02 -31.44 -2.08
N ILE A 170 -5.70 -31.25 -2.13
CA ILE A 170 -5.03 -30.00 -1.74
C ILE A 170 -4.29 -29.44 -2.96
N HIS A 171 -4.36 -28.13 -3.21
CA HIS A 171 -3.55 -27.43 -4.20
C HIS A 171 -2.22 -26.99 -3.61
N ALA A 172 -1.17 -26.92 -4.43
CA ALA A 172 0.14 -26.50 -3.95
C ALA A 172 0.24 -24.97 -3.81
N ILE A 173 -0.35 -24.22 -4.73
CA ILE A 173 -0.29 -22.77 -4.73
C ILE A 173 -1.53 -22.15 -5.38
N GLU A 174 -2.00 -21.04 -4.80
CA GLU A 174 -3.06 -20.21 -5.35
C GLU A 174 -2.80 -18.73 -5.15
N TRP A 175 -3.43 -17.89 -5.95
CA TRP A 175 -3.53 -16.45 -5.76
C TRP A 175 -4.73 -15.91 -6.55
N ASP A 176 -5.17 -14.68 -6.27
CA ASP A 176 -6.12 -13.98 -7.14
C ASP A 176 -5.44 -13.65 -8.47
N TYR A 177 -5.46 -14.62 -9.37
CA TYR A 177 -4.75 -14.49 -10.64
C TYR A 177 -5.38 -13.45 -11.58
N SER A 178 -6.60 -13.04 -11.33
CA SER A 178 -7.30 -12.01 -12.11
C SER A 178 -6.75 -10.61 -11.83
N GLN A 179 -6.16 -10.39 -10.67
CA GLN A 179 -5.62 -9.10 -10.25
C GLN A 179 -4.16 -8.93 -10.70
N PRO A 180 -3.85 -7.86 -11.43
CA PRO A 180 -2.49 -7.60 -11.91
C PRO A 180 -1.45 -7.53 -10.80
N TYR A 181 -1.81 -7.03 -9.61
CA TYR A 181 -0.90 -6.90 -8.48
C TYR A 181 -0.27 -8.23 -8.06
N TYR A 182 -1.03 -9.33 -8.15
CA TYR A 182 -0.54 -10.68 -7.83
C TYR A 182 0.05 -11.42 -9.03
N SER A 183 -0.45 -11.17 -10.24
CA SER A 183 -0.06 -11.91 -11.45
C SER A 183 1.08 -11.25 -12.25
N PHE A 184 1.17 -9.92 -12.26
CA PHE A 184 2.22 -9.22 -13.00
C PHE A 184 3.64 -9.55 -12.52
N PRO A 185 3.92 -9.84 -11.24
CA PRO A 185 5.21 -10.33 -10.76
C PRO A 185 5.75 -11.56 -11.51
N VAL A 186 4.87 -12.45 -11.97
CA VAL A 186 5.25 -13.60 -12.82
C VAL A 186 5.74 -13.12 -14.18
N MET A 187 5.04 -12.17 -14.81
CA MET A 187 5.45 -11.57 -16.08
C MET A 187 6.73 -10.73 -15.93
N ALA A 188 6.83 -9.99 -14.82
CA ALA A 188 8.00 -9.14 -14.54
C ALA A 188 9.29 -9.94 -14.31
N SER A 189 9.20 -11.16 -13.76
CA SER A 189 10.36 -12.07 -13.67
C SER A 189 10.96 -12.37 -15.04
N GLN A 190 10.13 -12.40 -16.08
CA GLN A 190 10.55 -12.68 -17.45
C GLN A 190 10.90 -11.42 -18.25
N GLY A 191 10.92 -10.25 -17.62
CA GLY A 191 11.32 -8.97 -18.21
C GLY A 191 10.19 -8.06 -18.65
N ALA A 192 8.94 -8.31 -18.24
CA ALA A 192 7.87 -7.31 -18.36
C ALA A 192 8.10 -6.16 -17.37
N TYR A 193 7.66 -4.96 -17.73
CA TYR A 193 7.70 -3.77 -16.88
C TYR A 193 6.48 -2.89 -17.14
N VAL A 194 6.07 -2.12 -16.13
CA VAL A 194 4.93 -1.21 -16.25
C VAL A 194 5.26 -0.07 -17.21
N TYR A 195 6.19 0.79 -16.82
CA TYR A 195 6.78 1.85 -17.64
C TYR A 195 8.28 1.86 -17.46
N LYS A 196 9.00 2.24 -18.51
CA LYS A 196 10.46 2.28 -18.47
C LYS A 196 10.96 3.31 -17.47
N LYS A 197 11.74 2.84 -16.51
CA LYS A 197 12.37 3.71 -15.52
C LYS A 197 13.45 4.58 -16.20
N THR A 198 13.45 5.87 -15.86
CA THR A 198 14.43 6.86 -16.31
C THR A 198 15.18 7.44 -15.10
N ALA A 199 16.16 8.28 -15.33
CA ALA A 199 16.89 8.96 -14.25
C ALA A 199 15.99 9.90 -13.41
N THR A 200 14.88 10.38 -13.97
CA THR A 200 13.99 11.39 -13.36
C THR A 200 12.56 10.88 -13.13
N GLY A 201 12.31 9.58 -13.29
CA GLY A 201 10.96 9.00 -13.13
C GLY A 201 10.69 7.88 -14.13
N TYR A 202 9.61 7.98 -14.88
CA TYR A 202 9.17 6.96 -15.83
C TYR A 202 8.82 7.55 -17.19
N ASP A 203 9.24 6.86 -18.25
CA ASP A 203 8.75 7.14 -19.60
C ASP A 203 7.44 6.38 -19.83
N VAL A 204 6.34 7.11 -19.80
CA VAL A 204 4.99 6.54 -19.95
C VAL A 204 4.65 6.12 -21.38
N ASN A 205 5.53 6.41 -22.34
CA ASN A 205 5.40 5.97 -23.73
C ASN A 205 6.16 4.67 -24.02
N ASP A 206 6.89 4.14 -23.04
CA ASP A 206 7.63 2.88 -23.15
C ASP A 206 7.16 1.91 -22.06
N THR A 207 6.49 0.83 -22.47
CA THR A 207 5.94 -0.22 -21.59
C THR A 207 6.34 -1.61 -22.07
N GLY A 208 6.66 -2.48 -21.12
CA GLY A 208 6.94 -3.90 -21.36
C GLY A 208 5.71 -4.81 -21.34
N VAL A 209 4.51 -4.25 -21.27
CA VAL A 209 3.25 -5.01 -21.23
C VAL A 209 3.05 -5.94 -22.43
N GLY A 210 3.54 -5.58 -23.60
CA GLY A 210 3.43 -6.39 -24.82
C GLY A 210 4.74 -7.09 -25.22
N ASN A 211 5.78 -7.08 -24.40
CA ASN A 211 7.05 -7.69 -24.75
C ASN A 211 7.05 -9.23 -24.61
N GLN A 212 8.15 -9.87 -25.00
CA GLN A 212 8.27 -11.34 -24.93
C GLN A 212 8.18 -11.86 -23.48
N GLY A 213 8.70 -11.11 -22.52
CA GLY A 213 8.62 -11.48 -21.11
C GLY A 213 7.18 -11.52 -20.59
N ALA A 214 6.38 -10.51 -20.93
CA ALA A 214 4.96 -10.49 -20.60
C ALA A 214 4.22 -11.71 -21.18
N ARG A 215 4.52 -12.06 -22.46
CA ARG A 215 3.94 -13.24 -23.13
C ARG A 215 4.33 -14.52 -22.42
N THR A 216 5.62 -14.70 -22.10
CA THR A 216 6.10 -15.89 -21.40
C THR A 216 5.43 -16.06 -20.05
N GLY A 217 5.37 -15.02 -19.22
CA GLY A 217 4.75 -15.08 -17.91
C GLY A 217 3.24 -15.33 -17.99
N LEU A 218 2.50 -14.64 -18.88
CA LEU A 218 1.06 -14.84 -18.99
C LEU A 218 0.71 -16.22 -19.59
N LYS A 219 1.49 -16.74 -20.54
CA LYS A 219 1.32 -18.12 -21.04
C LYS A 219 1.48 -19.16 -19.92
N PHE A 220 2.43 -18.94 -19.02
CA PHE A 220 2.60 -19.81 -17.87
C PHE A 220 1.38 -19.75 -16.92
N ILE A 221 0.89 -18.55 -16.59
CA ILE A 221 -0.34 -18.41 -15.76
C ILE A 221 -1.53 -19.12 -16.41
N VAL A 222 -1.72 -18.95 -17.72
CA VAL A 222 -2.80 -19.63 -18.46
C VAL A 222 -2.64 -21.15 -18.42
N SER A 223 -1.41 -21.69 -18.49
CA SER A 223 -1.17 -23.12 -18.38
C SER A 223 -1.56 -23.67 -17.01
N LEU A 224 -1.25 -22.97 -15.91
CA LEU A 224 -1.62 -23.39 -14.55
C LEU A 224 -3.13 -23.59 -14.40
N ILE A 225 -3.93 -22.68 -15.00
CA ILE A 225 -5.39 -22.77 -14.94
C ILE A 225 -5.94 -23.84 -15.87
N LYS A 226 -5.36 -23.94 -17.10
CA LYS A 226 -5.77 -24.95 -18.09
C LYS A 226 -5.48 -26.37 -17.59
N ASP A 227 -4.33 -26.58 -16.97
CA ASP A 227 -3.86 -27.85 -16.46
C ASP A 227 -4.37 -28.13 -15.03
N LYS A 228 -5.20 -27.23 -14.47
CA LYS A 228 -5.89 -27.32 -13.18
C LYS A 228 -4.96 -27.29 -11.95
N HIS A 229 -3.79 -26.68 -12.06
CA HIS A 229 -2.91 -26.40 -10.92
C HIS A 229 -3.41 -25.21 -10.10
N ILE A 230 -4.21 -24.32 -10.70
CA ILE A 230 -4.97 -23.29 -10.00
C ILE A 230 -6.45 -23.44 -10.37
N VAL A 231 -7.33 -23.37 -9.40
CA VAL A 231 -8.76 -23.47 -9.61
C VAL A 231 -9.26 -22.29 -10.45
N LYS A 232 -10.00 -22.61 -11.52
CA LYS A 232 -10.55 -21.57 -12.38
C LYS A 232 -11.60 -20.76 -11.61
N GLY A 233 -11.39 -19.43 -11.56
CA GLY A 233 -12.30 -18.51 -10.87
C GLY A 233 -11.82 -18.16 -9.46
N THR A 234 -10.67 -18.66 -9.01
CA THR A 234 -10.06 -18.24 -7.74
C THR A 234 -9.90 -16.72 -7.74
N ASP A 235 -10.56 -16.08 -6.81
CA ASP A 235 -10.43 -14.67 -6.45
C ASP A 235 -9.78 -14.56 -5.07
N TYR A 236 -9.63 -13.34 -4.57
CA TYR A 236 -8.97 -13.09 -3.30
C TYR A 236 -9.69 -13.76 -2.11
N GLY A 237 -11.03 -13.73 -2.09
CA GLY A 237 -11.83 -14.34 -1.02
C GLY A 237 -11.71 -15.86 -1.03
N ILE A 238 -11.86 -16.49 -2.20
CA ILE A 238 -11.70 -17.94 -2.39
C ILE A 238 -10.31 -18.38 -1.96
N MET A 239 -9.26 -17.72 -2.42
CA MET A 239 -7.88 -18.00 -2.06
C MET A 239 -7.66 -17.97 -0.53
N GLN A 240 -8.20 -16.94 0.15
CA GLN A 240 -8.07 -16.83 1.61
C GLN A 240 -8.82 -17.95 2.33
N ASP A 241 -10.04 -18.27 1.89
CA ASP A 241 -10.84 -19.34 2.46
C ASP A 241 -10.18 -20.72 2.26
N ASP A 242 -9.64 -20.98 1.07
CA ASP A 242 -8.93 -22.22 0.79
C ASP A 242 -7.64 -22.36 1.64
N PHE A 243 -6.93 -21.24 1.86
CA PHE A 243 -5.74 -21.24 2.70
C PHE A 243 -6.06 -21.52 4.17
N VAL A 244 -7.07 -20.87 4.75
CA VAL A 244 -7.42 -21.09 6.17
C VAL A 244 -8.06 -22.46 6.41
N ASN A 245 -8.74 -23.02 5.43
CA ASN A 245 -9.34 -24.35 5.49
C ASN A 245 -8.37 -25.50 5.13
N GLY A 246 -7.14 -25.17 4.70
CA GLY A 246 -6.13 -26.16 4.35
C GLY A 246 -6.34 -26.86 3.00
N HIS A 247 -7.07 -26.23 2.09
CA HIS A 247 -7.27 -26.71 0.72
C HIS A 247 -6.13 -26.28 -0.22
N VAL A 248 -5.32 -25.32 0.18
CA VAL A 248 -4.11 -24.89 -0.53
C VAL A 248 -2.92 -24.79 0.42
N ALA A 249 -1.74 -25.22 -0.04
CA ALA A 249 -0.53 -25.21 0.76
C ALA A 249 0.11 -23.83 0.85
N CYS A 250 0.17 -23.08 -0.25
CA CYS A 250 0.79 -21.76 -0.33
C CYS A 250 -0.07 -20.78 -1.14
N VAL A 251 0.03 -19.50 -0.79
CA VAL A 251 -0.66 -18.42 -1.50
C VAL A 251 0.28 -17.23 -1.74
N PHE A 252 0.02 -16.44 -2.79
CA PHE A 252 0.62 -15.12 -2.90
C PHE A 252 -0.26 -14.11 -2.19
N ASP A 253 0.25 -13.59 -1.07
CA ASP A 253 -0.45 -12.59 -0.29
C ASP A 253 0.55 -11.67 0.43
N GLY A 254 0.07 -10.70 1.16
CA GLY A 254 0.92 -9.71 1.82
C GLY A 254 0.68 -9.58 3.32
N PRO A 255 1.41 -8.67 3.99
CA PRO A 255 1.31 -8.47 5.43
C PRO A 255 -0.09 -8.13 5.93
N TRP A 256 -0.92 -7.53 5.06
CA TRP A 256 -2.31 -7.18 5.38
C TRP A 256 -3.17 -8.38 5.76
N SER A 257 -2.82 -9.60 5.33
CA SER A 257 -3.56 -10.83 5.61
C SER A 257 -3.07 -11.58 6.86
N TRP A 258 -1.88 -11.27 7.40
CA TRP A 258 -1.29 -12.07 8.48
C TRP A 258 -2.18 -12.13 9.71
N SER A 259 -2.77 -11.02 10.13
CA SER A 259 -3.68 -10.99 11.28
C SER A 259 -4.93 -11.85 11.05
N TYR A 260 -5.42 -11.95 9.82
CA TYR A 260 -6.54 -12.84 9.47
C TYR A 260 -6.15 -14.31 9.61
N TYR A 261 -4.99 -14.70 9.08
CA TYR A 261 -4.48 -16.06 9.19
C TYR A 261 -4.15 -16.46 10.64
N GLU A 262 -3.60 -15.52 11.43
CA GLU A 262 -3.35 -15.72 12.87
C GLU A 262 -4.65 -15.93 13.65
N GLN A 263 -5.69 -15.14 13.38
CA GLN A 263 -7.01 -15.30 14.00
C GLN A 263 -7.67 -16.64 13.62
N ALA A 264 -7.47 -17.09 12.38
CA ALA A 264 -7.87 -18.42 11.91
C ALA A 264 -6.98 -19.55 12.48
N LYS A 265 -5.93 -19.23 13.26
CA LYS A 265 -4.99 -20.17 13.89
C LYS A 265 -4.19 -21.00 12.85
N VAL A 266 -3.93 -20.44 11.69
CA VAL A 266 -3.03 -21.06 10.72
C VAL A 266 -1.60 -20.80 11.16
N ASP A 267 -0.81 -21.87 11.33
CA ASP A 267 0.65 -21.75 11.46
C ASP A 267 1.25 -21.60 10.07
N PHE A 268 1.78 -20.43 9.76
CA PHE A 268 2.27 -20.12 8.42
C PHE A 268 3.71 -19.58 8.41
N SER A 269 4.38 -19.79 7.30
CA SER A 269 5.65 -19.15 6.96
C SER A 269 5.46 -18.07 5.90
N VAL A 270 6.34 -17.08 5.91
CA VAL A 270 6.45 -16.08 4.85
C VAL A 270 7.77 -16.31 4.12
N ASN A 271 7.71 -16.49 2.82
CA ASN A 271 8.81 -16.94 1.98
C ASN A 271 9.08 -15.94 0.85
N ARG A 272 10.28 -16.01 0.28
CA ARG A 272 10.60 -15.28 -0.94
C ARG A 272 9.68 -15.74 -2.07
N LEU A 273 9.35 -14.82 -2.97
CA LEU A 273 8.63 -15.18 -4.20
C LEU A 273 9.45 -16.18 -5.01
N PRO A 274 8.83 -17.17 -5.63
CA PRO A 274 9.54 -18.21 -6.38
C PRO A 274 10.17 -17.66 -7.67
N THR A 275 10.95 -18.50 -8.32
CA THR A 275 11.47 -18.24 -9.67
C THR A 275 10.52 -18.81 -10.73
N LEU A 276 10.62 -18.25 -11.95
CA LEU A 276 10.12 -18.86 -13.19
C LEU A 276 11.27 -18.87 -14.20
N ASN A 277 11.56 -20.01 -14.81
CA ASN A 277 12.74 -20.19 -15.69
C ASN A 277 14.04 -19.69 -15.04
N GLY A 278 14.22 -19.94 -13.75
CA GLY A 278 15.37 -19.47 -12.97
C GLY A 278 15.43 -17.97 -12.68
N GLN A 279 14.41 -17.19 -13.06
CA GLN A 279 14.33 -15.75 -12.80
C GLN A 279 13.38 -15.48 -11.63
N ARG A 280 13.87 -14.80 -10.57
CA ARG A 280 13.05 -14.47 -9.39
C ARG A 280 11.88 -13.57 -9.78
N MET A 281 10.69 -13.89 -9.27
CA MET A 281 9.54 -13.02 -9.39
C MET A 281 9.82 -11.67 -8.72
N LYS A 282 9.32 -10.61 -9.34
CA LYS A 282 9.51 -9.23 -8.90
C LYS A 282 8.19 -8.68 -8.39
N ALA A 283 8.05 -8.57 -7.07
CA ALA A 283 6.86 -7.97 -6.48
C ALA A 283 6.64 -6.53 -7.00
N MET A 284 5.39 -6.17 -7.18
CA MET A 284 5.00 -4.76 -7.35
C MET A 284 5.05 -4.10 -5.97
N VAL A 285 6.04 -3.24 -5.76
CA VAL A 285 6.27 -2.65 -4.42
C VAL A 285 5.42 -1.41 -4.24
N GLY A 286 4.57 -1.43 -3.22
CA GLY A 286 3.79 -0.31 -2.76
C GLY A 286 4.43 0.41 -1.57
N VAL A 287 4.19 1.71 -1.46
CA VAL A 287 4.36 2.45 -0.22
C VAL A 287 2.97 2.87 0.23
N LEU A 288 2.53 2.32 1.35
CA LEU A 288 1.29 2.71 1.99
C LEU A 288 1.49 4.08 2.62
N GLY A 289 0.63 5.02 2.28
CA GLY A 289 0.75 6.38 2.74
C GLY A 289 -0.56 7.01 3.21
N LEU A 290 -0.43 7.98 4.09
CA LEU A 290 -1.53 8.86 4.50
C LEU A 290 -1.51 10.11 3.64
N ILE A 291 -2.60 10.34 2.92
CA ILE A 291 -2.82 11.57 2.16
C ILE A 291 -3.80 12.48 2.88
N ILE A 292 -3.70 13.76 2.60
CA ILE A 292 -4.62 14.80 3.08
C ILE A 292 -5.48 15.25 1.91
N ASN A 293 -6.79 15.24 2.08
CA ASN A 293 -7.73 15.72 1.09
C ASN A 293 -7.47 17.22 0.81
N ALA A 294 -7.37 17.58 -0.46
CA ALA A 294 -7.12 18.97 -0.87
C ALA A 294 -8.18 19.94 -0.35
N HIS A 295 -9.41 19.48 -0.18
CA HIS A 295 -10.56 20.29 0.26
C HIS A 295 -10.79 20.26 1.78
N SER A 296 -10.01 19.47 2.53
CA SER A 296 -10.08 19.51 4.00
C SER A 296 -9.77 20.90 4.52
N LYS A 297 -10.60 21.40 5.44
CA LYS A 297 -10.38 22.63 6.18
C LYS A 297 -9.58 22.41 7.46
N LYS A 298 -9.21 21.14 7.75
CA LYS A 298 -8.56 20.71 8.98
C LYS A 298 -7.15 20.14 8.71
N LYS A 299 -6.47 20.65 7.68
CA LYS A 299 -5.16 20.14 7.26
C LYS A 299 -4.12 20.19 8.38
N ASP A 300 -4.13 21.25 9.21
CA ASP A 300 -3.19 21.39 10.31
C ASP A 300 -3.43 20.32 11.39
N PHE A 301 -4.69 20.04 11.73
CA PHE A 301 -5.03 18.94 12.64
C PHE A 301 -4.67 17.56 12.04
N ALA A 302 -4.86 17.39 10.74
CA ALA A 302 -4.48 16.18 10.03
C ALA A 302 -2.95 15.97 10.06
N ILE A 303 -2.17 17.00 9.79
CA ILE A 303 -0.71 16.98 9.87
C ILE A 303 -0.26 16.66 11.30
N GLN A 304 -0.80 17.36 12.30
CA GLN A 304 -0.51 17.12 13.72
C GLN A 304 -0.80 15.68 14.12
N PHE A 305 -1.95 15.15 13.73
CA PHE A 305 -2.31 13.74 14.00
C PHE A 305 -1.33 12.78 13.36
N ILE A 306 -0.98 13.00 12.10
CA ILE A 306 -0.06 12.12 11.38
C ILE A 306 1.35 12.19 11.97
N GLU A 307 1.95 13.38 12.06
CA GLU A 307 3.36 13.52 12.44
C GLU A 307 3.62 13.23 13.93
N ASN A 308 2.72 13.67 14.83
CA ASN A 308 2.96 13.61 16.26
C ASN A 308 2.33 12.40 16.95
N TYR A 309 1.41 11.67 16.28
CA TYR A 309 0.73 10.53 16.88
C TYR A 309 0.89 9.25 16.06
N VAL A 310 0.64 9.28 14.75
CA VAL A 310 0.71 8.07 13.92
C VAL A 310 2.16 7.68 13.64
N LEU A 311 2.97 8.61 13.12
CA LEU A 311 4.34 8.36 12.66
C LEU A 311 5.40 8.41 13.77
N THR A 312 5.02 8.00 14.95
CA THR A 312 5.90 7.82 16.12
C THR A 312 6.11 6.34 16.39
N ASP A 313 7.13 5.99 17.15
CA ASP A 313 7.37 4.61 17.58
C ASP A 313 6.17 4.04 18.35
N GLU A 314 5.49 4.86 19.16
CA GLU A 314 4.30 4.49 19.91
C GLU A 314 3.11 4.26 18.98
N GLY A 315 2.82 5.23 18.10
CA GLY A 315 1.73 5.12 17.13
C GLY A 315 1.90 3.94 16.18
N MET A 316 3.11 3.70 15.68
CA MET A 316 3.40 2.54 14.85
C MET A 316 3.24 1.22 15.61
N THR A 317 3.57 1.18 16.92
CA THR A 317 3.32 0.01 17.76
C THR A 317 1.82 -0.22 17.91
N GLU A 318 1.05 0.82 18.24
CA GLU A 318 -0.41 0.76 18.39
C GLU A 318 -1.11 0.27 17.12
N MET A 319 -0.64 0.73 15.95
CA MET A 319 -1.15 0.30 14.66
C MET A 319 -0.77 -1.16 14.36
N ASN A 320 0.50 -1.52 14.54
CA ASN A 320 0.99 -2.86 14.20
C ASN A 320 0.41 -3.95 15.11
N ASP A 321 0.09 -3.64 16.37
CA ASP A 321 -0.59 -4.56 17.31
C ASP A 321 -1.99 -5.01 16.82
N ARG A 322 -2.61 -4.20 15.96
CA ARG A 322 -3.96 -4.47 15.44
C ARG A 322 -3.95 -4.99 14.02
N ARG A 323 -2.96 -4.58 13.25
CA ARG A 323 -2.73 -5.01 11.87
C ARG A 323 -1.24 -5.04 11.61
N SER A 324 -0.74 -6.15 11.11
CA SER A 324 0.64 -6.20 10.66
C SER A 324 0.87 -5.25 9.49
N LEU A 325 1.82 -4.33 9.66
CA LEU A 325 2.21 -3.36 8.64
C LEU A 325 3.28 -3.90 7.68
N GLY A 326 3.80 -5.11 7.93
CA GLY A 326 4.85 -5.72 7.11
C GLY A 326 6.20 -5.05 7.29
N ALA A 327 6.75 -4.47 6.22
CA ALA A 327 7.99 -3.71 6.28
C ALA A 327 7.68 -2.22 6.55
N PHE A 328 8.41 -1.62 7.47
CA PHE A 328 8.10 -0.28 7.96
C PHE A 328 8.90 0.79 7.22
N ALA A 329 8.26 1.93 6.95
CA ALA A 329 8.94 3.09 6.40
C ALA A 329 9.77 3.82 7.48
N LEU A 330 9.34 3.81 8.74
CA LEU A 330 10.03 4.41 9.90
C LEU A 330 11.22 3.54 10.32
N LYS A 331 12.44 4.09 10.25
CA LYS A 331 13.70 3.35 10.51
C LYS A 331 13.81 2.78 11.91
N SER A 332 13.41 3.56 12.94
CA SER A 332 13.48 3.13 14.35
C SER A 332 12.57 1.93 14.60
N PHE A 333 11.36 1.94 14.02
CA PHE A 333 10.40 0.87 14.18
C PHE A 333 10.80 -0.38 13.37
N GLN A 334 11.32 -0.21 12.15
CA GLN A 334 11.88 -1.30 11.35
C GLN A 334 13.02 -2.00 12.09
N ALA A 335 13.89 -1.23 12.78
CA ALA A 335 14.97 -1.80 13.57
C ALA A 335 14.49 -2.63 14.76
N LYS A 336 13.35 -2.29 15.38
CA LYS A 336 12.72 -3.10 16.44
C LYS A 336 12.18 -4.43 15.92
N SER A 337 11.70 -4.45 14.68
CA SER A 337 11.09 -5.62 14.05
C SER A 337 12.07 -6.54 13.31
N LYS A 338 13.38 -6.25 13.39
CA LYS A 338 14.44 -7.01 12.68
C LYS A 338 14.50 -8.52 13.01
N ASN A 339 13.95 -8.92 14.16
CA ASN A 339 13.93 -10.32 14.59
C ASN A 339 12.67 -11.08 14.09
N ASP A 340 11.69 -10.40 13.47
CA ASP A 340 10.57 -11.09 12.84
C ASP A 340 10.99 -11.55 11.42
N PRO A 341 11.11 -12.87 11.19
CA PRO A 341 11.52 -13.40 9.90
C PRO A 341 10.55 -13.00 8.77
N ARG A 342 9.27 -12.81 9.06
CA ARG A 342 8.24 -12.44 8.09
C ARG A 342 8.49 -11.02 7.55
N VAL A 343 8.80 -10.09 8.44
CA VAL A 343 9.14 -8.70 8.09
C VAL A 343 10.41 -8.65 7.24
N ASN A 344 11.42 -9.46 7.59
CA ASN A 344 12.68 -9.52 6.84
C ASN A 344 12.47 -10.06 5.43
N VAL A 345 11.69 -11.12 5.27
CA VAL A 345 11.38 -11.69 3.95
C VAL A 345 10.54 -10.72 3.10
N THR A 346 9.56 -10.05 3.70
CA THR A 346 8.79 -9.01 3.01
C THR A 346 9.69 -7.88 2.49
N MET A 347 10.65 -7.43 3.31
CA MET A 347 11.63 -6.43 2.89
C MET A 347 12.53 -6.94 1.76
N GLN A 348 12.95 -8.21 1.79
CA GLN A 348 13.71 -8.82 0.70
C GLN A 348 12.91 -8.89 -0.61
N ASN A 349 11.64 -9.30 -0.54
CA ASN A 349 10.74 -9.30 -1.71
C ASN A 349 10.52 -7.88 -2.26
N ALA A 350 10.47 -6.87 -1.38
CA ALA A 350 10.40 -5.48 -1.80
C ALA A 350 11.70 -4.98 -2.45
N GLN A 351 12.87 -5.38 -1.94
CA GLN A 351 14.18 -5.03 -2.51
C GLN A 351 14.43 -5.68 -3.87
N ASP A 352 13.96 -6.92 -4.07
CA ASP A 352 14.03 -7.63 -5.35
C ASP A 352 12.96 -7.16 -6.34
N GLY A 353 11.91 -6.49 -5.84
CA GLY A 353 10.77 -6.03 -6.59
C GLY A 353 10.98 -4.71 -7.33
N GLU A 354 9.91 -4.23 -7.94
CA GLU A 354 9.89 -2.98 -8.67
C GLU A 354 8.88 -2.02 -8.02
N PRO A 355 9.27 -0.79 -7.63
CA PRO A 355 8.32 0.20 -7.16
C PRO A 355 7.24 0.47 -8.19
N MET A 356 5.99 0.52 -7.76
CA MET A 356 4.90 0.92 -8.64
C MET A 356 5.09 2.37 -9.09
N PRO A 357 4.91 2.68 -10.38
CA PRO A 357 4.97 4.07 -10.82
C PRO A 357 3.87 4.93 -10.22
N SER A 358 4.22 6.10 -9.66
CA SER A 358 3.26 7.10 -9.15
C SER A 358 2.78 8.05 -10.25
N VAL A 359 2.58 7.56 -11.47
CA VAL A 359 2.17 8.39 -12.61
C VAL A 359 0.66 8.29 -12.85
N PRO A 360 -0.01 9.34 -13.37
CA PRO A 360 -1.45 9.30 -13.65
C PRO A 360 -1.88 8.15 -14.57
N GLN A 361 -1.00 7.72 -15.45
CA GLN A 361 -1.24 6.64 -16.41
C GLN A 361 -1.31 5.25 -15.77
N MET A 362 -0.96 5.11 -14.50
CA MET A 362 -0.99 3.81 -13.80
C MET A 362 -2.39 3.16 -13.83
N ILE A 363 -3.45 3.96 -13.85
CA ILE A 363 -4.82 3.43 -13.99
C ILE A 363 -5.06 2.69 -15.30
N LYS A 364 -4.43 3.15 -16.40
CA LYS A 364 -4.51 2.47 -17.70
C LYS A 364 -3.83 1.10 -17.65
N PHE A 365 -2.66 1.04 -16.99
CA PHE A 365 -1.95 -0.22 -16.79
C PHE A 365 -2.82 -1.23 -16.04
N TRP A 366 -3.40 -0.86 -14.89
CA TRP A 366 -4.23 -1.77 -14.10
C TRP A 366 -5.37 -2.36 -14.92
N SER A 367 -6.15 -1.53 -15.59
CA SER A 367 -7.30 -1.97 -16.38
C SER A 367 -6.91 -2.79 -17.61
N ALA A 368 -5.82 -2.42 -18.27
CA ALA A 368 -5.36 -3.11 -19.48
C ALA A 368 -4.83 -4.51 -19.17
N ILE A 369 -3.98 -4.65 -18.13
CA ILE A 369 -3.44 -5.94 -17.73
C ILE A 369 -4.51 -6.84 -17.14
N GLN A 370 -5.42 -6.33 -16.31
CA GLN A 370 -6.55 -7.10 -15.81
C GLN A 370 -7.39 -7.67 -16.97
N GLY A 371 -7.66 -6.85 -17.98
CA GLY A 371 -8.36 -7.29 -19.18
C GLY A 371 -7.61 -8.38 -19.95
N ALA A 372 -6.28 -8.25 -20.10
CA ALA A 372 -5.46 -9.25 -20.78
C ALA A 372 -5.45 -10.59 -20.02
N ILE A 373 -5.24 -10.56 -18.71
CA ILE A 373 -5.27 -11.76 -17.86
C ILE A 373 -6.63 -12.45 -17.94
N THR A 374 -7.71 -11.69 -17.71
CA THR A 374 -9.08 -12.23 -17.73
C THR A 374 -9.45 -12.84 -19.08
N ASN A 375 -9.12 -12.18 -20.18
CA ASN A 375 -9.44 -12.68 -21.51
C ASN A 375 -8.64 -13.93 -21.88
N SER A 376 -7.35 -13.97 -21.50
CA SER A 376 -6.49 -15.12 -21.78
C SER A 376 -6.86 -16.35 -20.92
N THR A 377 -7.09 -16.16 -19.63
CA THR A 377 -7.43 -17.27 -18.70
C THR A 377 -8.83 -17.81 -18.92
N SER A 378 -9.78 -16.97 -19.41
CA SER A 378 -11.11 -17.42 -19.81
C SER A 378 -11.14 -18.07 -21.20
N GLY A 379 -10.08 -17.96 -22.01
CA GLY A 379 -10.03 -18.45 -23.39
C GLY A 379 -10.74 -17.55 -24.42
N ARG A 380 -11.13 -16.30 -24.03
CA ARG A 380 -11.75 -15.34 -24.97
C ARG A 380 -10.79 -14.79 -25.98
N GLN A 381 -9.51 -14.67 -25.63
CA GLN A 381 -8.42 -14.26 -26.50
C GLN A 381 -7.20 -15.13 -26.24
N ASP A 382 -6.38 -15.34 -27.27
CA ASP A 382 -5.04 -15.87 -27.02
C ASP A 382 -4.16 -14.81 -26.34
N VAL A 383 -3.08 -15.27 -25.71
CA VAL A 383 -2.18 -14.42 -24.92
C VAL A 383 -1.57 -13.29 -25.75
N ASP A 384 -1.18 -13.60 -27.00
CA ASP A 384 -0.49 -12.63 -27.86
C ASP A 384 -1.44 -11.49 -28.29
N ALA A 385 -2.70 -11.82 -28.65
CA ALA A 385 -3.73 -10.85 -28.98
C ALA A 385 -4.15 -10.03 -27.75
N ALA A 386 -4.33 -10.67 -26.57
CA ALA A 386 -4.70 -9.99 -25.36
C ALA A 386 -3.64 -8.98 -24.89
N LEU A 387 -2.37 -9.37 -24.91
CA LEU A 387 -1.26 -8.47 -24.55
C LEU A 387 -1.00 -7.38 -25.59
N SER A 388 -1.23 -7.66 -26.89
CA SER A 388 -1.17 -6.62 -27.91
C SER A 388 -2.24 -5.54 -27.67
N THR A 389 -3.47 -5.95 -27.33
CA THR A 389 -4.54 -5.02 -26.97
C THR A 389 -4.21 -4.23 -25.69
N ALA A 390 -3.68 -4.91 -24.66
CA ALA A 390 -3.28 -4.26 -23.42
C ALA A 390 -2.16 -3.23 -23.66
N HIS A 391 -1.14 -3.57 -24.44
CA HIS A 391 -0.05 -2.66 -24.82
C HIS A 391 -0.58 -1.36 -25.43
N GLN A 392 -1.49 -1.47 -26.40
CA GLN A 392 -2.11 -0.29 -27.01
C GLN A 392 -2.90 0.55 -26.01
N ARG A 393 -3.64 -0.07 -25.10
CA ARG A 393 -4.44 0.63 -24.08
C ARG A 393 -3.59 1.33 -23.02
N VAL A 394 -2.43 0.80 -22.71
CA VAL A 394 -1.48 1.42 -21.75
C VAL A 394 -0.89 2.68 -22.32
N LEU A 395 -0.61 2.72 -23.65
CA LEU A 395 0.03 3.86 -24.32
C LEU A 395 -0.97 4.96 -24.75
N ASN A 396 -2.22 4.61 -25.04
CA ASN A 396 -3.27 5.54 -25.51
C ASN A 396 -4.13 6.05 -24.36
#